data_24e233d02c8524b6adc1f03d78832313
#
_entry.id   24e233d02c8524b6adc1f03d78832313
#
_cell.length_a   1.000
_cell.length_b   1.000
_cell.length_c   1.000
_cell.angle_alpha   90.00
_cell.angle_beta   90.00
_cell.angle_gamma   90.00
#
_symmetry.space_group_name_H-M   'P 1'
#
loop_
_entity.id
_entity.type
_entity.pdbx_description
1 polymer ?
#
loop_
_entity_poly.entity_id
_entity_poly.type
_entity_poly.pdbx_seq_one_letter_code
_entity_poly.pdbx_strand_id
1 'polypeptide(L)'
;SSAASDVYKRQLHISGRFTLILGSALPVVISLVHTKRVSPKKIGHIIGNRTSHVIRETLGIKLLLLEIVQWIGRKIKKLCGRMCGLIIRHFADGVLFVVFTATVLVMYGTNMINTYGYCASDIPVHNYWINAMGQNDVFVAGIYPFGFHCVIYYIHTVTGIETYVLLRLFYVVQVLYIHYALLAFLKACCRTSYCAWGAVFVYVLAAFFNRNTYSRYYSSLPQEFGMIFILPGIYFMYAFLKQR
;
A
#
# COMPACT_ATOMS: atom_id res chain seq x y z
N SER A 1 -22.16 -8.26 -34.54
CA SER A 1 -21.17 -7.37 -33.86
C SER A 1 -21.17 -7.49 -32.33
N SER A 2 -22.21 -8.09 -31.71
CA SER A 2 -22.26 -8.23 -30.22
C SER A 2 -21.33 -9.35 -29.70
N ALA A 3 -21.22 -10.46 -30.38
CA ALA A 3 -20.41 -11.61 -29.96
C ALA A 3 -18.88 -11.28 -29.88
N ALA A 4 -18.36 -10.48 -30.82
CA ALA A 4 -16.98 -10.06 -30.83
C ALA A 4 -16.67 -9.09 -29.64
N SER A 5 -17.63 -8.23 -29.29
CA SER A 5 -17.53 -7.35 -28.11
C SER A 5 -17.48 -8.14 -26.81
N ASP A 6 -18.26 -9.20 -26.67
CA ASP A 6 -18.31 -10.02 -25.46
C ASP A 6 -17.06 -10.90 -25.29
N VAL A 7 -16.49 -11.39 -26.39
CA VAL A 7 -15.20 -12.10 -26.37
C VAL A 7 -14.06 -11.14 -25.97
N TYR A 8 -14.07 -9.92 -26.51
CA TYR A 8 -13.07 -8.91 -26.18
C TYR A 8 -13.16 -8.45 -24.72
N LYS A 9 -14.38 -8.29 -24.18
CA LYS A 9 -14.62 -7.98 -22.77
C LYS A 9 -14.15 -9.10 -21.85
N ARG A 10 -14.36 -10.37 -22.19
CA ARG A 10 -13.86 -11.53 -21.41
C ARG A 10 -12.34 -11.63 -21.44
N GLN A 11 -11.71 -11.40 -22.58
CA GLN A 11 -10.23 -11.40 -22.69
C GLN A 11 -9.60 -10.25 -21.94
N LEU A 12 -10.19 -9.05 -21.97
CA LEU A 12 -9.74 -7.89 -21.17
C LEU A 12 -9.90 -8.12 -19.66
N HIS A 13 -10.94 -8.83 -19.23
CA HIS A 13 -11.14 -9.12 -17.80
C HIS A 13 -10.08 -10.10 -17.24
N ILE A 14 -9.70 -11.13 -18.02
CA ILE A 14 -8.62 -12.06 -17.64
C ILE A 14 -7.25 -11.34 -17.73
N SER A 15 -7.03 -10.56 -18.76
CA SER A 15 -5.86 -9.71 -18.97
C SER A 15 -5.72 -8.65 -17.87
N GLY A 16 -6.82 -8.02 -17.43
CA GLY A 16 -6.81 -7.00 -16.40
C GLY A 16 -6.33 -7.51 -15.03
N ARG A 17 -6.80 -8.68 -14.59
CA ARG A 17 -6.33 -9.31 -13.35
C ARG A 17 -4.85 -9.69 -13.43
N PHE A 18 -4.42 -10.24 -14.56
CA PHE A 18 -3.02 -10.60 -14.79
C PHE A 18 -2.11 -9.38 -14.87
N THR A 19 -2.57 -8.31 -15.53
CA THR A 19 -1.84 -7.05 -15.63
C THR A 19 -1.74 -6.32 -14.29
N LEU A 20 -2.78 -6.36 -13.45
CA LEU A 20 -2.76 -5.80 -12.09
C LEU A 20 -1.77 -6.55 -11.18
N ILE A 21 -1.75 -7.88 -11.24
CA ILE A 21 -0.80 -8.69 -10.48
C ILE A 21 0.64 -8.46 -10.99
N LEU A 22 0.84 -8.43 -12.30
CA LEU A 22 2.16 -8.14 -12.88
C LEU A 22 2.61 -6.71 -12.61
N GLY A 23 1.72 -5.74 -12.72
CA GLY A 23 2.01 -4.32 -12.48
C GLY A 23 2.35 -4.02 -11.02
N SER A 24 1.78 -4.75 -10.06
CA SER A 24 2.15 -4.63 -8.65
C SER A 24 3.43 -5.39 -8.29
N ALA A 25 3.72 -6.50 -8.97
CA ALA A 25 4.94 -7.27 -8.75
C ALA A 25 6.18 -6.63 -9.42
N LEU A 26 6.00 -5.95 -10.56
CA LEU A 26 7.08 -5.37 -11.35
C LEU A 26 7.91 -4.32 -10.59
N PRO A 27 7.35 -3.34 -9.87
CA PRO A 27 8.12 -2.39 -9.08
C PRO A 27 8.90 -3.06 -7.95
N VAL A 28 8.33 -4.10 -7.33
CA VAL A 28 9.00 -4.87 -6.26
C VAL A 28 10.18 -5.65 -6.83
N VAL A 29 10.01 -6.27 -7.99
CA VAL A 29 11.10 -7.00 -8.70
C VAL A 29 12.17 -6.04 -9.17
N ILE A 30 11.82 -4.88 -9.75
CA ILE A 30 12.77 -3.85 -10.18
C ILE A 30 13.53 -3.29 -8.98
N SER A 31 12.87 -3.01 -7.87
CA SER A 31 13.50 -2.56 -6.63
C SER A 31 14.47 -3.60 -6.06
N LEU A 32 14.10 -4.89 -6.07
CA LEU A 32 14.94 -5.99 -5.61
C LEU A 32 16.17 -6.21 -6.52
N VAL A 33 16.03 -6.00 -7.83
CA VAL A 33 17.12 -6.09 -8.81
C VAL A 33 18.06 -4.89 -8.69
N HIS A 34 17.50 -3.69 -8.48
CA HIS A 34 18.31 -2.45 -8.38
C HIS A 34 19.14 -2.40 -7.09
N THR A 35 18.59 -2.90 -5.96
CA THR A 35 19.30 -2.90 -4.67
C THR A 35 20.47 -3.88 -4.60
N LYS A 36 20.60 -4.85 -5.51
CA LYS A 36 21.61 -5.90 -5.43
C LYS A 36 22.67 -5.92 -6.54
N ARG A 37 22.68 -5.02 -7.50
CA ARG A 37 23.60 -5.08 -8.66
C ARG A 37 23.75 -6.51 -9.23
N VAL A 38 22.64 -7.26 -9.33
CA VAL A 38 22.66 -8.57 -9.97
C VAL A 38 22.70 -8.34 -11.46
N SER A 39 23.85 -8.61 -12.07
CA SER A 39 24.03 -8.45 -13.52
C SER A 39 22.96 -9.25 -14.29
N PRO A 40 22.26 -8.64 -15.27
CA PRO A 40 21.27 -9.33 -16.10
C PRO A 40 21.81 -10.58 -16.79
N LYS A 41 23.12 -10.64 -17.07
CA LYS A 41 23.82 -11.81 -17.62
C LYS A 41 23.79 -13.02 -16.67
N LYS A 42 23.80 -12.80 -15.34
CA LYS A 42 23.73 -13.88 -14.36
C LYS A 42 22.33 -14.52 -14.28
N ILE A 43 21.27 -13.71 -14.48
CA ILE A 43 19.90 -14.18 -14.52
C ILE A 43 19.64 -14.96 -15.80
N GLY A 44 20.12 -14.47 -16.96
CA GLY A 44 20.02 -15.16 -18.25
C GLY A 44 20.73 -16.51 -18.26
N HIS A 45 21.90 -16.62 -17.63
CA HIS A 45 22.65 -17.88 -17.53
C HIS A 45 21.98 -18.91 -16.60
N ILE A 46 21.33 -18.45 -15.54
CA ILE A 46 20.57 -19.31 -14.61
C ILE A 46 19.29 -19.82 -15.27
N ILE A 47 18.62 -18.99 -16.09
CA ILE A 47 17.41 -19.37 -16.82
C ILE A 47 17.76 -20.23 -18.02
N GLY A 48 18.81 -19.90 -18.79
CA GLY A 48 19.18 -20.61 -20.02
C GLY A 48 19.66 -22.05 -19.80
N ASN A 49 20.43 -22.29 -18.75
CA ASN A 49 20.94 -23.66 -18.45
C ASN A 49 19.89 -24.58 -17.81
N ARG A 50 18.79 -24.03 -17.26
CA ARG A 50 17.74 -24.85 -16.64
C ARG A 50 16.56 -25.14 -17.58
N THR A 51 16.32 -24.31 -18.59
CA THR A 51 15.18 -24.52 -19.52
C THR A 51 15.35 -25.74 -20.42
N SER A 52 16.58 -26.16 -20.72
CA SER A 52 16.80 -27.40 -21.49
C SER A 52 16.54 -28.69 -20.72
N HIS A 53 16.57 -28.66 -19.38
CA HIS A 53 16.28 -29.81 -18.52
C HIS A 53 14.83 -29.87 -18.02
N VAL A 54 14.13 -28.73 -17.96
CA VAL A 54 12.80 -28.58 -17.32
C VAL A 54 11.64 -29.00 -18.23
N ILE A 55 11.88 -29.12 -19.55
CA ILE A 55 10.85 -29.58 -20.52
C ILE A 55 10.52 -31.07 -20.36
N ARG A 56 11.29 -31.83 -19.58
CA ARG A 56 11.11 -33.29 -19.49
C ARG A 56 10.24 -33.82 -18.35
N GLU A 57 9.94 -33.07 -17.29
CA GLU A 57 9.13 -33.62 -16.20
C GLU A 57 8.34 -32.54 -15.42
N THR A 58 7.04 -32.81 -15.23
CA THR A 58 6.12 -32.10 -14.32
C THR A 58 6.63 -31.95 -12.87
N LEU A 59 7.71 -32.62 -12.52
CA LEU A 59 8.42 -32.54 -11.24
C LEU A 59 9.19 -31.22 -11.10
N GLY A 60 9.69 -30.63 -12.20
CA GLY A 60 10.50 -29.40 -12.18
C GLY A 60 9.75 -28.17 -11.71
N ILE A 61 8.45 -28.08 -12.04
CA ILE A 61 7.64 -26.92 -11.61
C ILE A 61 7.39 -26.95 -10.10
N LYS A 62 7.14 -28.14 -9.51
CA LYS A 62 6.98 -28.29 -8.06
C LYS A 62 8.28 -27.94 -7.31
N LEU A 63 9.43 -28.36 -7.82
CA LEU A 63 10.73 -28.03 -7.22
C LEU A 63 11.04 -26.53 -7.32
N LEU A 64 10.74 -25.91 -8.47
CA LEU A 64 10.90 -24.46 -8.64
C LEU A 64 10.01 -23.66 -7.67
N LEU A 65 8.73 -24.06 -7.53
CA LEU A 65 7.82 -23.45 -6.57
C LEU A 65 8.30 -23.63 -5.15
N LEU A 66 8.83 -24.81 -4.79
CA LEU A 66 9.39 -25.09 -3.47
C LEU A 66 10.64 -24.23 -3.21
N GLU A 67 11.52 -24.08 -4.18
CA GLU A 67 12.70 -23.18 -4.07
C GLU A 67 12.28 -21.71 -3.93
N ILE A 68 11.26 -21.26 -4.67
CA ILE A 68 10.70 -19.91 -4.54
C ILE A 68 10.11 -19.70 -3.15
N VAL A 69 9.29 -20.64 -2.67
CA VAL A 69 8.67 -20.57 -1.33
C VAL A 69 9.75 -20.57 -0.25
N GLN A 70 10.77 -21.43 -0.35
CA GLN A 70 11.90 -21.45 0.59
C GLN A 70 12.73 -20.18 0.51
N TRP A 71 12.95 -19.61 -0.69
CA TRP A 71 13.64 -18.35 -0.89
C TRP A 71 12.87 -17.19 -0.24
N ILE A 72 11.55 -17.13 -0.47
CA ILE A 72 10.65 -16.15 0.17
C ILE A 72 10.70 -16.33 1.69
N GLY A 73 10.57 -17.56 2.19
CA GLY A 73 10.65 -17.88 3.62
C GLY A 73 11.97 -17.44 4.27
N ARG A 74 13.11 -17.69 3.61
CA ARG A 74 14.43 -17.20 4.07
C ARG A 74 14.50 -15.67 4.08
N LYS A 75 13.91 -15.00 3.09
CA LYS A 75 13.86 -13.53 3.03
C LYS A 75 12.99 -12.95 4.13
N ILE A 76 11.81 -13.53 4.35
CA ILE A 76 10.91 -13.13 5.44
C ILE A 76 11.60 -13.36 6.79
N LYS A 77 12.20 -14.52 7.03
CA LYS A 77 12.92 -14.81 8.27
C LYS A 77 14.07 -13.83 8.52
N LYS A 78 14.84 -13.48 7.47
CA LYS A 78 15.91 -12.49 7.56
C LYS A 78 15.39 -11.08 7.82
N LEU A 79 14.26 -10.73 7.22
CA LEU A 79 13.58 -9.44 7.44
C LEU A 79 13.05 -9.36 8.87
N CYS A 80 12.34 -10.38 9.34
CA CYS A 80 11.85 -10.48 10.72
C CYS A 80 13.00 -10.41 11.73
N GLY A 81 14.10 -11.13 11.52
CA GLY A 81 15.28 -11.08 12.40
C GLY A 81 15.91 -9.68 12.46
N ARG A 82 15.98 -8.96 11.33
CA ARG A 82 16.44 -7.56 11.31
C ARG A 82 15.47 -6.63 12.03
N MET A 83 14.17 -6.80 11.83
CA MET A 83 13.15 -6.01 12.53
C MET A 83 13.16 -6.26 14.03
N CYS A 84 13.27 -7.52 14.49
CA CYS A 84 13.44 -7.83 15.90
C CYS A 84 14.70 -7.19 16.48
N GLY A 85 15.83 -7.26 15.77
CA GLY A 85 17.08 -6.62 16.20
C GLY A 85 16.98 -5.09 16.31
N LEU A 86 16.23 -4.44 15.39
CA LEU A 86 15.95 -3.01 15.48
C LEU A 86 15.03 -2.66 16.65
N ILE A 87 14.00 -3.48 16.90
CA ILE A 87 13.07 -3.28 18.03
C ILE A 87 13.82 -3.43 19.35
N ILE A 88 14.67 -4.44 19.50
CA ILE A 88 15.47 -4.63 20.73
C ILE A 88 16.43 -3.45 20.94
N ARG A 89 17.06 -2.97 19.88
CA ARG A 89 18.01 -1.83 19.93
C ARG A 89 17.32 -0.51 20.29
N HIS A 90 16.06 -0.37 19.88
CA HIS A 90 15.24 0.83 20.11
C HIS A 90 13.96 0.48 20.87
N PHE A 91 14.08 -0.27 21.95
CA PHE A 91 12.94 -0.79 22.71
C PHE A 91 11.93 0.30 23.09
N ALA A 92 12.39 1.44 23.58
CA ALA A 92 11.52 2.57 23.93
C ALA A 92 10.77 3.12 22.71
N ASP A 93 11.44 3.22 21.56
CA ASP A 93 10.81 3.62 20.28
C ASP A 93 9.78 2.57 19.83
N GLY A 94 10.06 1.29 20.04
CA GLY A 94 9.14 0.20 19.73
C GLY A 94 7.87 0.25 20.57
N VAL A 95 8.02 0.46 21.87
CA VAL A 95 6.87 0.61 22.80
C VAL A 95 6.03 1.83 22.42
N LEU A 96 6.67 2.99 22.18
CA LEU A 96 5.97 4.21 21.77
C LEU A 96 5.24 4.01 20.43
N PHE A 97 5.82 3.25 19.50
CA PHE A 97 5.17 2.94 18.22
C PHE A 97 3.91 2.09 18.40
N VAL A 98 3.96 1.07 19.28
CA VAL A 98 2.79 0.23 19.57
C VAL A 98 1.71 1.04 20.27
N VAL A 99 2.07 1.81 21.30
CA VAL A 99 1.12 2.68 22.02
C VAL A 99 0.48 3.70 21.07
N PHE A 100 1.29 4.34 20.23
CA PHE A 100 0.82 5.29 19.25
C PHE A 100 -0.16 4.68 18.24
N THR A 101 0.20 3.53 17.68
CA THR A 101 -0.65 2.77 16.74
C THR A 101 -1.97 2.41 17.40
N ALA A 102 -1.93 1.86 18.62
CA ALA A 102 -3.13 1.52 19.39
C ALA A 102 -4.00 2.76 19.65
N THR A 103 -3.39 3.89 20.01
CA THR A 103 -4.10 5.16 20.22
C THR A 103 -4.85 5.59 18.96
N VAL A 104 -4.18 5.62 17.80
CA VAL A 104 -4.80 6.00 16.53
C VAL A 104 -5.92 5.02 16.16
N LEU A 105 -5.68 3.72 16.30
CA LEU A 105 -6.70 2.70 15.99
C LEU A 105 -7.91 2.80 16.91
N VAL A 106 -7.73 3.05 18.19
CA VAL A 106 -8.86 3.24 19.13
C VAL A 106 -9.63 4.52 18.80
N MET A 107 -8.93 5.64 18.60
CA MET A 107 -9.57 6.93 18.36
C MET A 107 -10.40 6.94 17.07
N TYR A 108 -9.89 6.39 16.00
CA TYR A 108 -10.56 6.39 14.70
C TYR A 108 -11.38 5.11 14.46
N GLY A 109 -10.94 3.96 14.97
CA GLY A 109 -11.64 2.69 14.83
C GLY A 109 -12.96 2.63 15.60
N THR A 110 -13.08 3.27 16.75
CA THR A 110 -14.36 3.34 17.50
C THR A 110 -15.45 4.03 16.69
N ASN A 111 -15.13 5.06 15.93
CA ASN A 111 -16.09 5.69 15.04
C ASN A 111 -16.59 4.74 13.95
N MET A 112 -15.70 3.88 13.43
CA MET A 112 -16.04 2.86 12.44
C MET A 112 -17.10 1.88 12.93
N ILE A 113 -17.05 1.50 14.22
CA ILE A 113 -18.00 0.57 14.83
C ILE A 113 -19.35 1.26 15.04
N ASN A 114 -19.34 2.54 15.42
CA ASN A 114 -20.53 3.28 15.81
C ASN A 114 -21.25 3.99 14.65
N THR A 115 -20.64 4.05 13.46
CA THR A 115 -21.21 4.74 12.31
C THR A 115 -21.63 3.75 11.23
N TYR A 116 -22.93 3.75 10.91
CA TYR A 116 -23.47 3.01 9.78
C TYR A 116 -23.56 3.94 8.57
N GLY A 117 -22.90 3.55 7.46
CA GLY A 117 -22.91 4.33 6.24
C GLY A 117 -21.62 5.14 6.01
N TYR A 118 -21.71 6.08 5.11
CA TYR A 118 -20.58 6.95 4.75
C TYR A 118 -20.52 8.18 5.66
N CYS A 119 -19.30 8.58 6.00
CA CYS A 119 -19.06 9.75 6.84
C CYS A 119 -18.88 11.06 6.03
N ALA A 120 -18.92 11.00 4.71
CA ALA A 120 -18.84 12.18 3.82
C ALA A 120 -19.76 12.02 2.62
N SER A 121 -20.26 13.15 2.11
CA SER A 121 -21.19 13.23 0.96
C SER A 121 -20.59 12.74 -0.35
N ASP A 122 -19.27 12.87 -0.50
CA ASP A 122 -18.58 12.56 -1.75
C ASP A 122 -18.29 11.07 -1.95
N ILE A 123 -18.33 10.27 -0.87
CA ILE A 123 -17.99 8.83 -0.92
C ILE A 123 -18.90 8.04 -1.85
N PRO A 124 -20.23 8.28 -1.96
CA PRO A 124 -21.06 7.60 -2.94
C PRO A 124 -20.58 7.80 -4.38
N VAL A 125 -20.09 9.01 -4.71
CA VAL A 125 -19.55 9.33 -6.03
C VAL A 125 -18.26 8.54 -6.28
N HIS A 126 -17.36 8.50 -5.30
CA HIS A 126 -16.14 7.69 -5.38
C HIS A 126 -16.45 6.20 -5.52
N ASN A 127 -17.47 5.70 -4.81
CA ASN A 127 -17.92 4.31 -4.95
C ASN A 127 -18.43 4.02 -6.37
N TYR A 128 -19.20 4.93 -6.94
CA TYR A 128 -19.65 4.83 -8.33
C TYR A 128 -18.48 4.74 -9.31
N TRP A 129 -17.48 5.62 -9.18
CA TRP A 129 -16.30 5.61 -10.05
C TRP A 129 -15.47 4.33 -9.93
N ILE A 130 -15.31 3.80 -8.71
CA ILE A 130 -14.62 2.52 -8.50
C ILE A 130 -15.36 1.36 -9.16
N ASN A 131 -16.69 1.33 -9.05
CA ASN A 131 -17.50 0.30 -9.69
C ASN A 131 -17.48 0.40 -11.22
N ALA A 132 -17.42 1.62 -11.78
CA ALA A 132 -17.28 1.85 -13.21
C ALA A 132 -15.95 1.30 -13.76
N MET A 133 -14.86 1.34 -12.98
CA MET A 133 -13.60 0.67 -13.35
C MET A 133 -13.79 -0.83 -13.59
N GLY A 134 -14.67 -1.49 -12.82
CA GLY A 134 -15.02 -2.90 -13.04
C GLY A 134 -15.73 -3.16 -14.36
N GLN A 135 -16.31 -2.12 -14.96
CA GLN A 135 -16.95 -2.13 -16.28
C GLN A 135 -16.04 -1.62 -17.40
N ASN A 136 -14.73 -1.46 -17.13
CA ASN A 136 -13.70 -0.88 -18.01
C ASN A 136 -13.89 0.61 -18.32
N ASP A 137 -14.71 1.33 -17.56
CA ASP A 137 -14.81 2.77 -17.63
C ASP A 137 -13.94 3.43 -16.55
N VAL A 138 -12.65 3.62 -16.87
CA VAL A 138 -11.66 4.15 -15.92
C VAL A 138 -11.77 5.68 -15.80
N PHE A 139 -12.27 6.34 -16.84
CA PHE A 139 -12.32 7.81 -16.91
C PHE A 139 -13.74 8.37 -16.82
N VAL A 140 -14.63 7.68 -16.12
CA VAL A 140 -16.05 8.08 -15.96
C VAL A 140 -16.22 9.53 -15.46
N ALA A 141 -15.27 10.06 -14.70
CA ALA A 141 -15.25 11.44 -14.21
C ALA A 141 -14.33 12.37 -15.04
N GLY A 142 -13.90 11.95 -16.24
CA GLY A 142 -12.93 12.69 -17.05
C GLY A 142 -11.54 12.69 -16.42
N ILE A 143 -10.85 13.83 -16.45
CA ILE A 143 -9.49 13.98 -15.91
C ILE A 143 -9.57 14.15 -14.40
N TYR A 144 -9.38 13.06 -13.65
CA TYR A 144 -9.33 13.04 -12.19
C TYR A 144 -8.16 12.19 -11.70
N PRO A 145 -7.49 12.51 -10.57
CA PRO A 145 -6.39 11.70 -10.03
C PRO A 145 -6.91 10.40 -9.41
N PHE A 146 -7.03 9.35 -10.22
CA PHE A 146 -7.63 8.05 -9.84
C PHE A 146 -6.77 7.16 -8.94
N GLY A 147 -5.59 7.59 -8.48
CA GLY A 147 -4.68 6.76 -7.69
C GLY A 147 -5.34 6.08 -6.48
N PHE A 148 -6.13 6.82 -5.71
CA PHE A 148 -6.93 6.27 -4.61
C PHE A 148 -7.93 5.21 -5.07
N HIS A 149 -8.70 5.51 -6.13
CA HIS A 149 -9.72 4.61 -6.68
C HIS A 149 -9.09 3.31 -7.19
N CYS A 150 -7.93 3.40 -7.85
CA CYS A 150 -7.18 2.22 -8.28
C CYS A 150 -6.76 1.34 -7.11
N VAL A 151 -6.35 1.93 -5.98
CA VAL A 151 -5.97 1.16 -4.78
C VAL A 151 -7.19 0.44 -4.21
N ILE A 152 -8.32 1.12 -4.04
CA ILE A 152 -9.56 0.51 -3.54
C ILE A 152 -10.06 -0.58 -4.50
N TYR A 153 -10.08 -0.30 -5.81
CA TYR A 153 -10.45 -1.29 -6.82
C TYR A 153 -9.54 -2.52 -6.80
N TYR A 154 -8.22 -2.31 -6.66
CA TYR A 154 -7.26 -3.40 -6.54
C TYR A 154 -7.55 -4.28 -5.31
N ILE A 155 -7.76 -3.66 -4.14
CA ILE A 155 -8.09 -4.39 -2.91
C ILE A 155 -9.39 -5.17 -3.09
N HIS A 156 -10.44 -4.55 -3.64
CA HIS A 156 -11.70 -5.21 -3.97
C HIS A 156 -11.48 -6.45 -4.86
N THR A 157 -10.72 -6.28 -5.94
CA THR A 157 -10.49 -7.36 -6.92
C THR A 157 -9.71 -8.54 -6.33
N VAL A 158 -8.76 -8.27 -5.43
CA VAL A 158 -7.91 -9.30 -4.82
C VAL A 158 -8.63 -10.01 -3.66
N THR A 159 -9.35 -9.25 -2.83
CA THR A 159 -9.94 -9.78 -1.59
C THR A 159 -11.40 -10.22 -1.76
N GLY A 160 -12.10 -9.72 -2.76
CA GLY A 160 -13.54 -9.90 -2.93
C GLY A 160 -14.40 -9.06 -1.97
N ILE A 161 -13.78 -8.19 -1.17
CA ILE A 161 -14.52 -7.31 -0.24
C ILE A 161 -15.23 -6.23 -1.07
N GLU A 162 -16.52 -6.01 -0.79
CA GLU A 162 -17.34 -5.01 -1.46
C GLU A 162 -16.73 -3.59 -1.35
N THR A 163 -16.79 -2.83 -2.44
CA THR A 163 -16.22 -1.47 -2.50
C THR A 163 -16.83 -0.54 -1.47
N TYR A 164 -18.13 -0.70 -1.19
CA TYR A 164 -18.82 0.01 -0.10
C TYR A 164 -18.17 -0.23 1.25
N VAL A 165 -17.86 -1.50 1.57
CA VAL A 165 -17.24 -1.87 2.85
C VAL A 165 -15.82 -1.30 2.91
N LEU A 166 -15.06 -1.41 1.83
CA LEU A 166 -13.71 -0.84 1.76
C LEU A 166 -13.73 0.67 1.99
N LEU A 167 -14.57 1.42 1.31
CA LEU A 167 -14.67 2.87 1.47
C LEU A 167 -15.15 3.28 2.87
N ARG A 168 -15.92 2.44 3.54
CA ARG A 168 -16.34 2.67 4.93
C ARG A 168 -15.19 2.46 5.92
N LEU A 169 -14.29 1.50 5.67
CA LEU A 169 -13.26 1.08 6.62
C LEU A 169 -11.88 1.67 6.35
N PHE A 170 -11.58 1.97 5.09
CA PHE A 170 -10.24 2.31 4.63
C PHE A 170 -9.67 3.59 5.26
N TYR A 171 -10.53 4.51 5.71
CA TYR A 171 -10.06 5.74 6.35
C TYR A 171 -9.22 5.47 7.61
N VAL A 172 -9.47 4.39 8.35
CA VAL A 172 -8.65 4.03 9.52
C VAL A 172 -7.22 3.72 9.10
N VAL A 173 -7.07 2.94 8.03
CA VAL A 173 -5.77 2.64 7.43
C VAL A 173 -5.10 3.90 6.89
N GLN A 174 -5.86 4.72 6.16
CA GLN A 174 -5.41 5.99 5.59
C GLN A 174 -4.88 6.94 6.66
N VAL A 175 -5.64 7.16 7.72
CA VAL A 175 -5.25 8.03 8.84
C VAL A 175 -4.02 7.48 9.56
N LEU A 176 -3.95 6.16 9.77
CA LEU A 176 -2.77 5.53 10.36
C LEU A 176 -1.51 5.82 9.54
N TYR A 177 -1.58 5.68 8.22
CA TYR A 177 -0.45 5.98 7.33
C TYR A 177 -0.09 7.47 7.27
N ILE A 178 -1.08 8.38 7.33
CA ILE A 178 -0.81 9.83 7.45
C ILE A 178 0.03 10.11 8.71
N HIS A 179 -0.36 9.53 9.83
CA HIS A 179 0.36 9.71 11.08
C HIS A 179 1.75 9.06 11.07
N TYR A 180 1.90 7.92 10.40
CA TYR A 180 3.22 7.30 10.21
C TYR A 180 4.12 8.14 9.30
N ALA A 181 3.58 8.73 8.24
CA ALA A 181 4.32 9.64 7.38
C ALA A 181 4.79 10.87 8.15
N LEU A 182 3.92 11.45 8.99
CA LEU A 182 4.25 12.56 9.88
C LEU A 182 5.33 12.17 10.90
N LEU A 183 5.20 11.02 11.56
CA LEU A 183 6.19 10.53 12.51
C LEU A 183 7.56 10.32 11.85
N ALA A 184 7.58 9.69 10.67
CA ALA A 184 8.81 9.46 9.91
C ALA A 184 9.49 10.78 9.52
N PHE A 185 8.71 11.75 9.05
CA PHE A 185 9.19 13.08 8.72
C PHE A 185 9.74 13.81 9.96
N LEU A 186 9.01 13.81 11.07
CA LEU A 186 9.44 14.43 12.32
C LEU A 186 10.72 13.76 12.87
N LYS A 187 10.85 12.44 12.78
CA LYS A 187 12.09 11.74 13.17
C LYS A 187 13.29 12.13 12.30
N ALA A 188 13.05 12.46 11.05
CA ALA A 188 14.11 12.95 10.16
C ALA A 188 14.50 14.40 10.40
N CYS A 189 13.57 15.23 10.89
CA CYS A 189 13.79 16.66 11.16
C CYS A 189 14.20 16.97 12.60
N CYS A 190 13.69 16.23 13.58
CA CYS A 190 13.94 16.47 14.98
C CYS A 190 15.31 15.97 15.43
N ARG A 191 15.94 16.70 16.33
CA ARG A 191 17.25 16.33 16.90
C ARG A 191 17.19 15.04 17.74
N THR A 192 16.05 14.78 18.39
CA THR A 192 15.83 13.59 19.23
C THR A 192 14.56 12.85 18.83
N SER A 193 14.57 11.53 18.97
CA SER A 193 13.38 10.71 18.70
C SER A 193 12.22 11.07 19.62
N TYR A 194 12.47 11.41 20.88
CA TYR A 194 11.42 11.78 21.83
C TYR A 194 10.70 13.09 21.46
N CYS A 195 11.41 14.05 20.87
CA CYS A 195 10.79 15.28 20.36
C CYS A 195 9.80 14.95 19.22
N ALA A 196 10.18 14.06 18.30
CA ALA A 196 9.30 13.61 17.23
C ALA A 196 8.06 12.89 17.77
N TRP A 197 8.24 12.01 18.76
CA TRP A 197 7.14 11.33 19.43
C TRP A 197 6.20 12.31 20.14
N GLY A 198 6.74 13.26 20.90
CA GLY A 198 5.95 14.29 21.55
C GLY A 198 5.11 15.09 20.56
N ALA A 199 5.73 15.54 19.47
CA ALA A 199 5.05 16.33 18.43
C ALA A 199 3.92 15.54 17.74
N VAL A 200 4.14 14.26 17.40
CA VAL A 200 3.10 13.46 16.74
C VAL A 200 1.95 13.12 17.70
N PHE A 201 2.21 12.86 18.98
CA PHE A 201 1.15 12.66 19.96
C PHE A 201 0.33 13.92 20.18
N VAL A 202 0.95 15.09 20.27
CA VAL A 202 0.23 16.37 20.34
C VAL A 202 -0.65 16.57 19.11
N TYR A 203 -0.14 16.25 17.92
CA TYR A 203 -0.93 16.34 16.69
C TYR A 203 -2.15 15.41 16.69
N VAL A 204 -1.98 14.14 17.09
CA VAL A 204 -3.08 13.18 17.20
C VAL A 204 -4.16 13.66 18.18
N LEU A 205 -3.74 14.14 19.36
CA LEU A 205 -4.68 14.66 20.35
C LEU A 205 -5.38 15.92 19.86
N ALA A 206 -4.65 16.85 19.24
CA ALA A 206 -5.25 18.05 18.65
C ALA A 206 -6.28 17.71 17.57
N ALA A 207 -5.98 16.75 16.69
CA ALA A 207 -6.91 16.27 15.68
C ALA A 207 -8.15 15.62 16.28
N PHE A 208 -8.00 14.86 17.35
CA PHE A 208 -9.12 14.21 18.04
C PHE A 208 -10.03 15.22 18.74
N PHE A 209 -9.49 16.18 19.48
CA PHE A 209 -10.28 17.17 20.19
C PHE A 209 -10.92 18.21 19.27
N ASN A 210 -10.32 18.45 18.10
CA ASN A 210 -10.87 19.39 17.12
C ASN A 210 -11.52 18.66 15.92
N ARG A 211 -12.53 17.87 16.20
CA ARG A 211 -13.27 17.05 15.21
C ARG A 211 -13.82 17.86 14.04
N ASN A 212 -14.21 19.10 14.26
CA ASN A 212 -14.77 19.93 13.19
C ASN A 212 -13.73 20.23 12.13
N THR A 213 -12.49 20.57 12.53
CA THR A 213 -11.39 20.83 11.60
C THR A 213 -10.86 19.55 10.94
N TYR A 214 -10.85 18.43 11.67
CA TYR A 214 -10.31 17.15 11.20
C TYR A 214 -11.40 16.13 10.83
N SER A 215 -12.63 16.60 10.55
CA SER A 215 -13.78 15.74 10.20
C SER A 215 -13.50 14.81 9.02
N ARG A 216 -12.68 15.25 8.07
CA ARG A 216 -12.31 14.48 6.88
C ARG A 216 -11.47 13.23 7.20
N TYR A 217 -10.78 13.19 8.33
CA TYR A 217 -10.06 12.00 8.79
C TYR A 217 -10.96 10.81 9.13
N TYR A 218 -12.27 11.04 9.24
CA TYR A 218 -13.26 9.98 9.44
C TYR A 218 -13.87 9.47 8.13
N SER A 219 -13.26 9.81 7.00
CA SER A 219 -13.77 9.46 5.66
C SER A 219 -12.65 9.00 4.73
N SER A 220 -12.92 7.99 3.91
CA SER A 220 -11.99 7.48 2.90
C SER A 220 -12.04 8.38 1.67
N LEU A 221 -11.21 9.41 1.63
CA LEU A 221 -11.21 10.41 0.58
C LEU A 221 -9.85 10.46 -0.15
N PRO A 222 -9.84 10.73 -1.47
CA PRO A 222 -8.61 10.78 -2.26
C PRO A 222 -7.59 11.82 -1.80
N GLN A 223 -8.06 12.98 -1.31
CA GLN A 223 -7.20 14.06 -0.85
C GLN A 223 -6.43 13.64 0.40
N GLU A 224 -7.10 13.06 1.38
CA GLU A 224 -6.50 12.54 2.60
C GLU A 224 -5.55 11.37 2.30
N PHE A 225 -5.88 10.53 1.33
CA PHE A 225 -4.96 9.51 0.83
C PHE A 225 -3.69 10.14 0.24
N GLY A 226 -3.82 11.25 -0.49
CA GLY A 226 -2.69 12.00 -1.02
C GLY A 226 -1.76 12.55 0.06
N MET A 227 -2.28 12.91 1.24
CA MET A 227 -1.48 13.44 2.36
C MET A 227 -0.40 12.45 2.85
N ILE A 228 -0.60 11.15 2.68
CA ILE A 228 0.39 10.11 3.01
C ILE A 228 1.72 10.38 2.29
N PHE A 229 1.68 10.92 1.09
CA PHE A 229 2.84 11.08 0.21
C PHE A 229 3.50 12.46 0.28
N ILE A 230 2.82 13.47 0.83
CA ILE A 230 3.31 14.86 0.84
C ILE A 230 4.60 14.99 1.65
N LEU A 231 4.59 14.57 2.90
CA LEU A 231 5.75 14.72 3.80
C LEU A 231 6.94 13.86 3.36
N PRO A 232 6.76 12.58 3.01
CA PRO A 232 7.83 11.79 2.39
C PRO A 232 8.36 12.42 1.10
N GLY A 233 7.48 12.95 0.24
CA GLY A 233 7.87 13.63 -1.00
C GLY A 233 8.75 14.85 -0.73
N ILE A 234 8.37 15.71 0.22
CA ILE A 234 9.16 16.88 0.64
C ILE A 234 10.53 16.43 1.17
N TYR A 235 10.57 15.40 2.02
CA TYR A 235 11.82 14.88 2.57
C TYR A 235 12.75 14.36 1.47
N PHE A 236 12.26 13.56 0.55
CA PHE A 236 13.07 13.02 -0.55
C PHE A 236 13.53 14.11 -1.52
N MET A 237 12.70 15.10 -1.80
CA MET A 237 13.08 16.25 -2.60
C MET A 237 14.21 17.04 -1.92
N TYR A 238 14.10 17.33 -0.63
CA TYR A 238 15.15 17.98 0.15
C TYR A 238 16.46 17.16 0.14
N ALA A 239 16.36 15.86 0.42
CA ALA A 239 17.52 14.97 0.41
C ALA A 239 18.23 14.94 -0.96
N PHE A 240 17.46 14.92 -2.04
CA PHE A 240 17.99 14.98 -3.41
C PHE A 240 18.71 16.30 -3.69
N LEU A 241 18.12 17.44 -3.30
CA LEU A 241 18.74 18.75 -3.51
C LEU A 241 20.03 18.93 -2.69
N LYS A 242 20.10 18.32 -1.51
CA LYS A 242 21.30 18.39 -0.64
C LYS A 242 22.46 17.53 -1.15
N GLN A 243 22.20 16.53 -1.99
CA GLN A 243 23.24 15.65 -2.57
C GLN A 243 23.86 16.22 -3.86
N ARG A 244 23.31 17.31 -4.39
CA ARG A 244 23.87 18.08 -5.51
C ARG A 244 24.75 19.19 -5.01
#